data_599ffaffdfb6771b7b54846632e21896
#
_entry.id   599ffaffdfb6771b7b54846632e21896
#
_cell.length_a   1.000
_cell.length_b   1.000
_cell.length_c   1.000
_cell.angle_alpha   90.00
_cell.angle_beta   90.00
_cell.angle_gamma   90.00
#
_symmetry.space_group_name_H-M   'P 1'
#
loop_
_entity.id
_entity.type
_entity.pdbx_description
1 polymer ?
#
loop_
_entity_poly.entity_id
_entity_poly.type
_entity_poly.pdbx_seq_one_letter_code
_entity_poly.pdbx_strand_id
1 'polypeptide(L)'
;MARWAPEKKDQLATIVAEIEHNYRHGRTLVAVDGRHGSGQREFADDLAQSMIALGPKIFRASMTDFYLPRSARPSVGEQSGDLLYRQSFDYSLLRRVLIDPFHTGGSTGFVLTGFDVDRDQPVFQPKWMSAGPDAILIMDGVYLLRPELAGAWNYSIWLSVPPSDSTDPSSILEAKSDEVYIRDADPSTRANTIIDNQDPEHPRRIFADSC
;
A
#
# COMPACT_ATOMS: atom_id res chain seq x y z
N MET A 1 7.04 34.28 8.74
CA MET A 1 7.92 33.77 7.67
C MET A 1 7.31 32.47 7.17
N ALA A 2 6.91 32.40 5.89
CA ALA A 2 6.44 31.14 5.30
C ALA A 2 7.59 30.14 5.37
N ARG A 3 7.37 29.01 6.06
CA ARG A 3 8.35 27.94 6.14
C ARG A 3 8.38 27.30 4.75
N TRP A 4 9.55 27.31 4.09
CA TRP A 4 9.70 26.63 2.81
C TRP A 4 9.24 25.17 2.97
N ALA A 5 8.32 24.73 2.14
CA ALA A 5 7.85 23.36 2.09
C ALA A 5 8.09 22.84 0.66
N PRO A 6 8.65 21.63 0.49
CA PRO A 6 8.80 21.06 -0.84
C PRO A 6 7.43 20.85 -1.47
N GLU A 7 7.32 21.07 -2.77
CA GLU A 7 6.12 20.71 -3.50
C GLU A 7 6.02 19.18 -3.62
N LYS A 8 4.81 18.66 -3.70
CA LYS A 8 4.56 17.21 -3.86
C LYS A 8 5.39 16.59 -4.98
N LYS A 9 5.49 17.28 -6.13
CA LYS A 9 6.28 16.82 -7.27
C LYS A 9 7.76 16.59 -6.95
N ASP A 10 8.36 17.40 -6.06
CA ASP A 10 9.77 17.29 -5.71
C ASP A 10 10.02 16.07 -4.82
N GLN A 11 9.09 15.77 -3.90
CA GLN A 11 9.14 14.56 -3.08
C GLN A 11 8.95 13.32 -3.92
N LEU A 12 7.97 13.32 -4.84
CA LEU A 12 7.75 12.20 -5.76
C LEU A 12 8.97 11.97 -6.65
N ALA A 13 9.58 13.04 -7.21
CA ALA A 13 10.78 12.93 -8.02
C ALA A 13 11.96 12.31 -7.25
N THR A 14 12.11 12.64 -5.96
CA THR A 14 13.14 12.04 -5.11
C THR A 14 12.90 10.54 -4.90
N ILE A 15 11.67 10.14 -4.59
CA ILE A 15 11.28 8.73 -4.41
C ILE A 15 11.48 7.96 -5.73
N VAL A 16 11.06 8.51 -6.84
CA VAL A 16 11.22 7.93 -8.18
C VAL A 16 12.70 7.69 -8.47
N ALA A 17 13.56 8.69 -8.21
CA ALA A 17 15.00 8.57 -8.42
C ALA A 17 15.63 7.46 -7.53
N GLU A 18 15.19 7.31 -6.29
CA GLU A 18 15.64 6.22 -5.40
C GLU A 18 15.21 4.85 -5.92
N ILE A 19 13.95 4.70 -6.35
CA ILE A 19 13.44 3.44 -6.90
C ILE A 19 14.20 3.11 -8.19
N GLU A 20 14.39 4.07 -9.08
CA GLU A 20 15.14 3.87 -10.33
C GLU A 20 16.59 3.50 -10.06
N HIS A 21 17.24 4.18 -9.12
CA HIS A 21 18.64 3.91 -8.80
C HIS A 21 18.86 2.48 -8.25
N ASN A 22 17.97 2.03 -7.36
CA ASN A 22 18.14 0.77 -6.65
C ASN A 22 17.53 -0.44 -7.38
N TYR A 23 16.50 -0.22 -8.23
CA TYR A 23 15.69 -1.29 -8.82
C TYR A 23 15.45 -1.09 -10.32
N ARG A 24 16.44 -0.55 -11.01
CA ARG A 24 16.36 -0.24 -12.45
C ARG A 24 16.11 -1.47 -13.32
N HIS A 25 16.54 -2.63 -12.85
CA HIS A 25 16.42 -3.90 -13.58
C HIS A 25 15.66 -4.92 -12.75
N GLY A 26 14.78 -5.63 -13.42
CA GLY A 26 13.91 -6.60 -12.77
C GLY A 26 12.54 -6.02 -12.41
N ARG A 27 11.60 -6.91 -12.12
CA ARG A 27 10.26 -6.50 -11.67
C ARG A 27 10.34 -5.95 -10.25
N THR A 28 9.74 -4.79 -10.05
CA THR A 28 9.80 -4.06 -8.79
C THR A 28 8.41 -3.94 -8.19
N LEU A 29 8.28 -4.33 -6.92
CA LEU A 29 7.05 -4.14 -6.13
C LEU A 29 7.26 -3.01 -5.12
N VAL A 30 6.37 -2.02 -5.20
CA VAL A 30 6.37 -0.84 -4.33
C VAL A 30 5.10 -0.85 -3.49
N ALA A 31 5.24 -0.75 -2.16
CA ALA A 31 4.12 -0.58 -1.25
C ALA A 31 3.96 0.89 -0.85
N VAL A 32 2.73 1.39 -0.87
CA VAL A 32 2.33 2.67 -0.28
C VAL A 32 1.36 2.37 0.85
N ASP A 33 1.87 2.34 2.06
CA ASP A 33 1.18 1.95 3.29
C ASP A 33 0.96 3.16 4.18
N GLY A 34 0.04 3.06 5.12
CA GLY A 34 -0.26 4.12 6.08
C GLY A 34 -1.46 3.77 6.95
N ARG A 35 -1.80 4.65 7.89
CA ARG A 35 -3.07 4.57 8.64
C ARG A 35 -4.27 4.71 7.70
N HIS A 36 -5.43 4.24 8.12
CA HIS A 36 -6.67 4.55 7.40
C HIS A 36 -6.79 6.07 7.19
N GLY A 37 -7.15 6.45 5.96
CA GLY A 37 -7.31 7.85 5.59
C GLY A 37 -6.01 8.64 5.39
N SER A 38 -4.84 7.99 5.34
CA SER A 38 -3.57 8.71 5.11
C SER A 38 -3.30 9.09 3.65
N GLY A 39 -4.23 8.83 2.71
CA GLY A 39 -4.10 9.22 1.31
C GLY A 39 -3.25 8.26 0.46
N GLN A 40 -3.19 6.98 0.82
CA GLN A 40 -2.35 5.98 0.16
C GLN A 40 -2.64 5.87 -1.34
N ARG A 41 -3.94 5.85 -1.71
CA ARG A 41 -4.36 5.69 -3.11
C ARG A 41 -3.91 6.86 -3.96
N GLU A 42 -4.21 8.08 -3.52
CA GLU A 42 -3.86 9.31 -4.22
C GLU A 42 -2.34 9.46 -4.35
N PHE A 43 -1.61 9.18 -3.27
CA PHE A 43 -0.15 9.22 -3.30
C PHE A 43 0.43 8.18 -4.27
N ALA A 44 -0.10 6.98 -4.29
CA ALA A 44 0.33 5.91 -5.17
C ALA A 44 -0.01 6.19 -6.65
N ASP A 45 -1.14 6.85 -6.93
CA ASP A 45 -1.52 7.28 -8.28
C ASP A 45 -0.57 8.38 -8.80
N ASP A 46 -0.26 9.37 -7.95
CA ASP A 46 0.70 10.42 -8.29
C ASP A 46 2.12 9.88 -8.49
N LEU A 47 2.54 8.91 -7.65
CA LEU A 47 3.81 8.21 -7.82
C LEU A 47 3.85 7.46 -9.15
N ALA A 48 2.79 6.70 -9.48
CA ALA A 48 2.68 5.99 -10.74
C ALA A 48 2.76 6.95 -11.93
N GLN A 49 2.04 8.06 -11.88
CA GLN A 49 2.08 9.10 -12.93
C GLN A 49 3.48 9.69 -13.11
N SER A 50 4.20 9.92 -12.00
CA SER A 50 5.55 10.46 -12.03
C SER A 50 6.56 9.49 -12.65
N MET A 51 6.29 8.18 -12.61
CA MET A 51 7.16 7.14 -13.16
C MET A 51 6.90 6.84 -14.66
N ILE A 52 5.78 7.26 -15.23
CA ILE A 52 5.41 6.94 -16.63
C ILE A 52 6.50 7.41 -17.61
N ALA A 53 7.10 8.56 -17.38
CA ALA A 53 8.15 9.13 -18.24
C ALA A 53 9.44 8.30 -18.28
N LEU A 54 9.65 7.38 -17.33
CA LEU A 54 10.85 6.54 -17.26
C LEU A 54 10.81 5.33 -18.21
N GLY A 55 9.63 5.01 -18.76
CA GLY A 55 9.45 3.96 -19.77
C GLY A 55 9.04 2.58 -19.27
N PRO A 56 9.24 2.14 -18.00
CA PRO A 56 8.75 0.86 -17.55
C PRO A 56 7.22 0.83 -17.53
N LYS A 57 6.64 -0.35 -17.71
CA LYS A 57 5.18 -0.51 -17.56
C LYS A 57 4.81 -0.50 -16.09
N ILE A 58 3.95 0.44 -15.71
CA ILE A 58 3.45 0.59 -14.35
C ILE A 58 2.11 -0.13 -14.21
N PHE A 59 1.98 -0.90 -13.14
CA PHE A 59 0.73 -1.55 -12.72
C PHE A 59 0.33 -0.98 -11.37
N ARG A 60 -0.98 -0.85 -11.16
CA ARG A 60 -1.59 -0.40 -9.90
C ARG A 60 -2.48 -1.51 -9.36
N ALA A 61 -2.38 -1.77 -8.08
CA ALA A 61 -3.28 -2.61 -7.30
C ALA A 61 -3.58 -1.95 -5.96
N SER A 62 -4.71 -2.29 -5.36
CA SER A 62 -5.08 -1.81 -4.04
C SER A 62 -5.35 -2.97 -3.10
N MET A 63 -5.07 -2.80 -1.80
CA MET A 63 -5.39 -3.81 -0.80
C MET A 63 -6.90 -4.09 -0.73
N THR A 64 -7.73 -3.09 -1.06
CA THR A 64 -9.19 -3.26 -1.13
C THR A 64 -9.65 -4.26 -2.18
N ASP A 65 -8.84 -4.50 -3.22
CA ASP A 65 -9.09 -5.52 -4.25
C ASP A 65 -8.90 -6.98 -3.75
N PHE A 66 -8.54 -7.14 -2.48
CA PHE A 66 -8.29 -8.43 -1.83
C PHE A 66 -9.02 -8.56 -0.49
N TYR A 67 -10.14 -7.86 -0.31
CA TYR A 67 -10.99 -8.04 0.85
C TYR A 67 -11.51 -9.48 0.96
N LEU A 68 -11.74 -9.93 2.19
CA LEU A 68 -12.61 -11.07 2.45
C LEU A 68 -14.07 -10.63 2.31
N PRO A 69 -15.00 -11.50 1.85
CA PRO A 69 -16.43 -11.19 1.83
C PRO A 69 -16.93 -10.80 3.24
N ARG A 70 -17.97 -9.97 3.31
CA ARG A 70 -18.58 -9.57 4.59
C ARG A 70 -19.01 -10.77 5.43
N SER A 71 -19.46 -11.85 4.78
CA SER A 71 -19.82 -13.11 5.45
C SER A 71 -18.65 -13.83 6.13
N ALA A 72 -17.43 -13.57 5.71
CA ALA A 72 -16.21 -14.14 6.27
C ALA A 72 -15.49 -13.18 7.25
N ARG A 73 -15.96 -11.92 7.34
CA ARG A 73 -15.47 -10.93 8.29
C ARG A 73 -16.27 -10.98 9.59
N PRO A 74 -15.72 -10.57 10.74
CA PRO A 74 -16.46 -10.51 12.00
C PRO A 74 -17.73 -9.67 11.87
N SER A 75 -18.83 -10.13 12.51
CA SER A 75 -20.09 -9.38 12.53
C SER A 75 -19.93 -8.04 13.26
N VAL A 76 -20.82 -7.09 12.97
CA VAL A 76 -20.75 -5.72 13.52
C VAL A 76 -20.64 -5.68 15.03
N GLY A 77 -21.28 -6.61 15.75
CA GLY A 77 -21.23 -6.71 17.22
C GLY A 77 -19.94 -7.35 17.77
N GLU A 78 -19.18 -8.04 16.93
CA GLU A 78 -17.93 -8.74 17.29
C GLU A 78 -16.70 -7.98 16.80
N GLN A 79 -16.87 -6.90 16.04
CA GLN A 79 -15.78 -6.14 15.47
C GLN A 79 -14.91 -5.50 16.56
N SER A 80 -13.63 -5.77 16.48
CA SER A 80 -12.59 -5.12 17.27
C SER A 80 -11.44 -4.68 16.36
N GLY A 81 -10.60 -3.78 16.82
CA GLY A 81 -9.43 -3.37 16.06
C GLY A 81 -8.51 -4.54 15.71
N ASP A 82 -8.37 -5.52 16.61
CA ASP A 82 -7.58 -6.74 16.35
C ASP A 82 -8.20 -7.61 15.24
N LEU A 83 -9.51 -7.82 15.28
CA LEU A 83 -10.21 -8.60 14.26
C LEU A 83 -10.20 -7.89 12.90
N LEU A 84 -10.39 -6.57 12.88
CA LEU A 84 -10.30 -5.79 11.66
C LEU A 84 -8.89 -5.91 11.02
N TYR A 85 -7.84 -5.77 11.83
CA TYR A 85 -6.47 -5.93 11.37
C TYR A 85 -6.20 -7.34 10.81
N ARG A 86 -6.67 -8.39 11.51
CA ARG A 86 -6.29 -9.77 11.18
C ARG A 86 -7.16 -10.43 10.11
N GLN A 87 -8.44 -10.02 9.99
CA GLN A 87 -9.44 -10.76 9.22
C GLN A 87 -10.15 -9.91 8.15
N SER A 88 -9.58 -8.80 7.70
CA SER A 88 -10.18 -8.00 6.63
C SER A 88 -9.82 -8.47 5.23
N PHE A 89 -8.63 -9.04 5.04
CA PHE A 89 -8.06 -9.28 3.72
C PHE A 89 -7.62 -10.73 3.51
N ASP A 90 -7.72 -11.20 2.26
CA ASP A 90 -7.20 -12.51 1.85
C ASP A 90 -5.73 -12.38 1.39
N TYR A 91 -4.81 -12.42 2.35
CA TYR A 91 -3.38 -12.38 2.07
C TYR A 91 -2.88 -13.61 1.30
N SER A 92 -3.55 -14.76 1.45
CA SER A 92 -3.22 -15.97 0.71
C SER A 92 -3.53 -15.81 -0.77
N LEU A 93 -4.70 -15.24 -1.08
CA LEU A 93 -5.08 -14.92 -2.45
C LEU A 93 -4.13 -13.88 -3.04
N LEU A 94 -3.89 -12.76 -2.32
CA LEU A 94 -2.98 -11.69 -2.73
C LEU A 94 -1.60 -12.23 -3.12
N ARG A 95 -0.99 -13.05 -2.28
CA ARG A 95 0.31 -13.65 -2.59
C ARG A 95 0.23 -14.55 -3.80
N ARG A 96 -0.73 -15.48 -3.82
CA ARG A 96 -0.84 -16.51 -4.86
C ARG A 96 -1.11 -15.94 -6.26
N VAL A 97 -1.94 -14.89 -6.40
CA VAL A 97 -2.35 -14.40 -7.71
C VAL A 97 -1.66 -13.10 -8.14
N LEU A 98 -1.03 -12.38 -7.24
CA LEU A 98 -0.38 -11.10 -7.55
C LEU A 98 1.10 -11.08 -7.16
N ILE A 99 1.43 -11.16 -5.88
CA ILE A 99 2.79 -10.91 -5.40
C ILE A 99 3.76 -11.97 -5.93
N ASP A 100 3.52 -13.26 -5.64
CA ASP A 100 4.44 -14.33 -6.01
C ASP A 100 4.57 -14.49 -7.54
N PRO A 101 3.47 -14.43 -8.35
CA PRO A 101 3.56 -14.42 -9.81
C PRO A 101 4.30 -13.20 -10.37
N PHE A 102 4.11 -12.02 -9.78
CA PHE A 102 4.82 -10.83 -10.23
C PHE A 102 6.32 -10.94 -9.96
N HIS A 103 6.72 -11.43 -8.79
CA HIS A 103 8.13 -11.70 -8.46
C HIS A 103 8.76 -12.75 -9.37
N THR A 104 8.03 -13.84 -9.67
CA THR A 104 8.55 -14.94 -10.49
C THR A 104 8.97 -14.44 -11.87
N GLY A 105 8.26 -13.46 -12.41
CA GLY A 105 8.61 -12.87 -13.70
C GLY A 105 8.33 -13.78 -14.90
N GLY A 106 9.06 -13.56 -16.00
CA GLY A 106 8.90 -14.32 -17.24
C GLY A 106 7.50 -14.20 -17.83
N SER A 107 6.94 -15.32 -18.28
CA SER A 107 5.58 -15.41 -18.83
C SER A 107 4.49 -15.65 -17.77
N THR A 108 4.86 -15.65 -16.48
CA THR A 108 3.90 -15.91 -15.40
C THR A 108 2.84 -14.80 -15.37
N GLY A 109 1.58 -15.22 -15.46
CA GLY A 109 0.43 -14.32 -15.37
C GLY A 109 0.11 -13.95 -13.92
N PHE A 110 -0.44 -12.76 -13.72
CA PHE A 110 -0.91 -12.27 -12.43
C PHE A 110 -2.25 -11.55 -12.57
N VAL A 111 -2.91 -11.33 -11.43
CA VAL A 111 -4.23 -10.67 -11.34
C VAL A 111 -4.11 -9.47 -10.41
N LEU A 112 -4.63 -8.31 -10.83
CA LEU A 112 -4.60 -7.08 -10.03
C LEU A 112 -5.77 -6.98 -9.04
N THR A 113 -6.91 -7.60 -9.36
CA THR A 113 -8.15 -7.52 -8.57
C THR A 113 -8.73 -8.91 -8.36
N GLY A 114 -8.75 -9.37 -7.12
CA GLY A 114 -9.29 -10.67 -6.73
C GLY A 114 -10.69 -10.61 -6.12
N PHE A 115 -11.15 -9.41 -5.71
CA PHE A 115 -12.41 -9.18 -5.03
C PHE A 115 -13.17 -8.00 -5.61
N ASP A 116 -14.47 -8.15 -5.83
CA ASP A 116 -15.39 -7.11 -6.28
C ASP A 116 -16.07 -6.50 -5.04
N VAL A 117 -15.62 -5.30 -4.65
CA VAL A 117 -16.09 -4.61 -3.44
C VAL A 117 -17.55 -4.21 -3.54
N ASP A 118 -18.01 -3.82 -4.73
CA ASP A 118 -19.38 -3.37 -4.95
C ASP A 118 -20.39 -4.51 -4.81
N ARG A 119 -19.99 -5.69 -5.29
CA ARG A 119 -20.81 -6.92 -5.23
C ARG A 119 -20.57 -7.77 -3.98
N ASP A 120 -19.57 -7.42 -3.18
CA ASP A 120 -19.11 -8.16 -2.01
C ASP A 120 -18.84 -9.64 -2.29
N GLN A 121 -18.11 -9.93 -3.38
CA GLN A 121 -17.80 -11.28 -3.83
C GLN A 121 -16.44 -11.39 -4.52
N PRO A 122 -15.82 -12.58 -4.53
CA PRO A 122 -14.63 -12.82 -5.33
C PRO A 122 -14.90 -12.56 -6.82
N VAL A 123 -13.90 -12.06 -7.53
CA VAL A 123 -13.98 -11.88 -8.99
C VAL A 123 -14.03 -13.26 -9.66
N PHE A 124 -15.16 -13.58 -10.27
CA PHE A 124 -15.40 -14.90 -10.86
C PHE A 124 -14.54 -15.19 -12.09
N GLN A 125 -14.30 -14.18 -12.93
CA GLN A 125 -13.44 -14.28 -14.13
C GLN A 125 -12.33 -13.21 -14.04
N PRO A 126 -11.24 -13.47 -13.30
CA PRO A 126 -10.19 -12.49 -13.15
C PRO A 126 -9.44 -12.25 -14.46
N LYS A 127 -9.10 -11.00 -14.71
CA LYS A 127 -8.28 -10.62 -15.86
C LYS A 127 -6.83 -10.95 -15.58
N TRP A 128 -6.34 -12.00 -16.21
CA TRP A 128 -4.94 -12.35 -16.18
C TRP A 128 -4.10 -11.40 -17.03
N MET A 129 -3.02 -10.95 -16.49
CA MET A 129 -2.09 -10.01 -17.10
C MET A 129 -0.67 -10.58 -17.10
N SER A 130 0.17 -10.08 -17.99
CA SER A 130 1.61 -10.36 -18.01
C SER A 130 2.39 -9.06 -18.09
N ALA A 131 3.62 -9.08 -17.65
CA ALA A 131 4.50 -7.93 -17.65
C ALA A 131 5.89 -8.25 -18.20
N GLY A 132 6.53 -7.25 -18.77
CA GLY A 132 7.93 -7.31 -19.17
C GLY A 132 8.88 -7.44 -17.95
N PRO A 133 10.18 -7.61 -18.23
CA PRO A 133 11.17 -7.86 -17.17
C PRO A 133 11.35 -6.67 -16.19
N ASP A 134 11.15 -5.45 -16.64
CA ASP A 134 11.40 -4.24 -15.84
C ASP A 134 10.10 -3.53 -15.42
N ALA A 135 8.98 -4.27 -15.31
CA ALA A 135 7.71 -3.70 -14.90
C ALA A 135 7.70 -3.37 -13.40
N ILE A 136 6.94 -2.33 -13.05
CA ILE A 136 6.74 -1.89 -11.68
C ILE A 136 5.29 -2.10 -11.27
N LEU A 137 5.06 -2.72 -10.11
CA LEU A 137 3.77 -2.81 -9.46
C LEU A 137 3.77 -1.89 -8.25
N ILE A 138 2.88 -0.91 -8.22
CA ILE A 138 2.65 -0.05 -7.05
C ILE A 138 1.34 -0.48 -6.41
N MET A 139 1.39 -0.90 -5.17
CA MET A 139 0.23 -1.30 -4.38
C MET A 139 0.01 -0.33 -3.24
N ASP A 140 -1.22 0.17 -3.13
CA ASP A 140 -1.68 1.01 -2.03
C ASP A 140 -2.56 0.24 -1.05
N GLY A 141 -2.58 0.71 0.18
CA GLY A 141 -3.53 0.24 1.17
C GLY A 141 -3.01 0.27 2.59
N VAL A 142 -3.76 -0.33 3.49
CA VAL A 142 -3.39 -0.51 4.89
C VAL A 142 -2.75 -1.88 5.11
N TYR A 143 -1.89 -1.99 6.13
CA TYR A 143 -1.29 -3.25 6.59
C TYR A 143 -0.35 -3.94 5.57
N LEU A 144 0.22 -3.21 4.63
CA LEU A 144 1.13 -3.79 3.63
C LEU A 144 2.50 -4.18 4.21
N LEU A 145 2.92 -3.55 5.32
CA LEU A 145 4.19 -3.85 5.98
C LEU A 145 4.07 -4.87 7.13
N ARG A 146 2.96 -5.59 7.18
CA ARG A 146 2.75 -6.65 8.18
C ARG A 146 3.68 -7.86 7.97
N PRO A 147 3.94 -8.64 9.04
CA PRO A 147 4.87 -9.76 8.97
C PRO A 147 4.59 -10.78 7.85
N GLU A 148 3.32 -11.04 7.53
CA GLU A 148 2.91 -12.00 6.49
C GLU A 148 3.30 -11.56 5.07
N LEU A 149 3.56 -10.27 4.88
CA LEU A 149 4.04 -9.69 3.63
C LEU A 149 5.53 -9.31 3.69
N ALA A 150 6.25 -9.75 4.74
CA ALA A 150 7.67 -9.51 4.84
C ALA A 150 8.41 -10.04 3.61
N GLY A 151 9.31 -9.22 3.05
CA GLY A 151 10.06 -9.55 1.85
C GLY A 151 9.27 -9.48 0.53
N ALA A 152 7.99 -9.06 0.57
CA ALA A 152 7.19 -8.89 -0.64
C ALA A 152 7.56 -7.62 -1.43
N TRP A 153 8.06 -6.60 -0.76
CA TRP A 153 8.27 -5.27 -1.34
C TRP A 153 9.76 -5.01 -1.56
N ASN A 154 10.09 -4.51 -2.77
CA ASN A 154 11.42 -3.99 -3.06
C ASN A 154 11.59 -2.59 -2.45
N TYR A 155 10.53 -1.78 -2.48
CA TYR A 155 10.50 -0.46 -1.89
C TYR A 155 9.18 -0.23 -1.15
N SER A 156 9.23 0.42 -0.01
CA SER A 156 8.05 0.67 0.81
C SER A 156 8.03 2.08 1.36
N ILE A 157 6.84 2.67 1.32
CA ILE A 157 6.56 4.03 1.77
C ILE A 157 5.53 3.94 2.88
N TRP A 158 5.85 4.54 4.03
CA TRP A 158 4.91 4.75 5.12
C TRP A 158 4.41 6.19 5.11
N LEU A 159 3.10 6.38 4.87
CA LEU A 159 2.45 7.67 4.97
C LEU A 159 2.08 7.91 6.43
N SER A 160 2.77 8.85 7.07
CA SER A 160 2.57 9.22 8.45
C SER A 160 1.55 10.35 8.54
N VAL A 161 0.46 10.07 9.25
CA VAL A 161 -0.55 11.07 9.63
C VAL A 161 -0.92 10.86 11.10
N PRO A 162 -1.41 11.89 11.82
CA PRO A 162 -1.93 11.70 13.16
C PRO A 162 -3.12 10.74 13.17
N PRO A 163 -3.44 10.12 14.31
CA PRO A 163 -4.67 9.35 14.45
C PRO A 163 -5.89 10.20 14.10
N SER A 164 -6.93 9.56 13.56
CA SER A 164 -8.19 10.24 13.26
C SER A 164 -8.89 10.70 14.53
N ASP A 165 -9.34 11.95 14.56
CA ASP A 165 -10.18 12.53 15.62
C ASP A 165 -11.68 12.30 15.38
N SER A 166 -12.04 11.51 14.38
CA SER A 166 -13.42 11.20 14.04
C SER A 166 -14.15 10.49 15.17
N THR A 167 -15.37 10.89 15.42
CA THR A 167 -16.30 10.24 16.36
C THR A 167 -17.19 9.18 15.71
N ASP A 168 -17.04 8.98 14.40
CA ASP A 168 -17.76 7.95 13.68
C ASP A 168 -17.31 6.55 14.13
N PRO A 169 -18.26 5.62 14.42
CA PRO A 169 -17.92 4.29 14.90
C PRO A 169 -16.98 3.48 13.99
N SER A 170 -17.10 3.63 12.67
CA SER A 170 -16.22 2.94 11.74
C SER A 170 -14.80 3.51 11.80
N SER A 171 -14.66 4.83 11.83
CA SER A 171 -13.36 5.49 11.97
C SER A 171 -12.67 5.19 13.30
N ILE A 172 -13.44 5.06 14.39
CA ILE A 172 -12.91 4.64 15.70
C ILE A 172 -12.38 3.19 15.61
N LEU A 173 -13.10 2.31 14.93
CA LEU A 173 -12.69 0.93 14.77
C LEU A 173 -11.43 0.82 13.91
N GLU A 174 -11.36 1.58 12.81
CA GLU A 174 -10.18 1.70 11.95
C GLU A 174 -8.97 2.22 12.73
N ALA A 175 -9.13 3.29 13.51
CA ALA A 175 -8.06 3.82 14.35
C ALA A 175 -7.53 2.78 15.37
N LYS A 176 -8.44 2.02 16.01
CA LYS A 176 -8.03 0.92 16.90
C LYS A 176 -7.29 -0.18 16.15
N SER A 177 -7.66 -0.49 14.92
CA SER A 177 -6.96 -1.48 14.11
C SER A 177 -5.59 -0.99 13.66
N ASP A 178 -5.44 0.29 13.36
CA ASP A 178 -4.15 0.92 13.08
C ASP A 178 -3.21 0.85 14.28
N GLU A 179 -3.72 1.04 15.51
CA GLU A 179 -2.92 0.88 16.73
C GLU A 179 -2.42 -0.56 16.91
N VAL A 180 -3.27 -1.55 16.62
CA VAL A 180 -2.86 -2.97 16.66
C VAL A 180 -1.78 -3.22 15.62
N TYR A 181 -1.99 -2.76 14.40
CA TYR A 181 -1.04 -2.90 13.29
C TYR A 181 0.31 -2.26 13.60
N ILE A 182 0.32 -1.01 14.08
CA ILE A 182 1.56 -0.30 14.42
C ILE A 182 2.33 -1.02 15.52
N ARG A 183 1.65 -1.54 16.54
CA ARG A 183 2.27 -2.30 17.62
C ARG A 183 2.82 -3.65 17.15
N ASP A 184 2.14 -4.33 16.22
CA ASP A 184 2.50 -5.66 15.74
C ASP A 184 3.62 -5.61 14.68
N ALA A 185 3.55 -4.65 13.78
CA ALA A 185 4.41 -4.60 12.60
C ALA A 185 5.49 -3.52 12.67
N ASP A 186 5.32 -2.48 13.48
CA ASP A 186 6.18 -1.29 13.50
C ASP A 186 6.54 -0.79 12.08
N PRO A 187 5.52 -0.40 11.28
CA PRO A 187 5.71 -0.12 9.85
C PRO A 187 6.66 1.05 9.61
N SER A 188 6.75 1.99 10.54
CA SER A 188 7.65 3.14 10.42
C SER A 188 9.13 2.75 10.42
N THR A 189 9.51 1.71 11.15
CA THR A 189 10.90 1.21 11.16
C THR A 189 11.20 0.27 10.01
N ARG A 190 10.19 -0.29 9.38
CA ARG A 190 10.33 -1.24 8.25
C ARG A 190 10.30 -0.56 6.89
N ALA A 191 9.69 0.62 6.78
CA ALA A 191 9.58 1.35 5.54
C ALA A 191 10.95 1.89 5.07
N ASN A 192 11.17 1.86 3.75
CA ASN A 192 12.35 2.50 3.14
C ASN A 192 12.26 4.03 3.24
N THR A 193 11.04 4.55 3.23
CA THR A 193 10.77 5.99 3.28
C THR A 193 9.53 6.27 4.12
N ILE A 194 9.63 7.27 5.00
CA ILE A 194 8.51 7.80 5.78
C ILE A 194 8.17 9.18 5.23
N ILE A 195 6.91 9.39 4.92
CA ILE A 195 6.38 10.65 4.41
C ILE A 195 5.33 11.18 5.39
N ASP A 196 5.55 12.35 5.97
CA ASP A 196 4.50 13.13 6.61
C ASP A 196 3.55 13.63 5.52
N ASN A 197 2.34 13.07 5.51
CA ASN A 197 1.30 13.35 4.52
C ASN A 197 0.08 14.07 5.14
N GLN A 198 0.27 14.79 6.24
CA GLN A 198 -0.79 15.61 6.84
C GLN A 198 -1.30 16.71 5.89
N ASP A 199 -0.39 17.25 5.08
CA ASP A 199 -0.71 18.14 3.95
C ASP A 199 -0.35 17.41 2.64
N PRO A 200 -1.34 16.82 1.94
CA PRO A 200 -1.08 16.04 0.73
C PRO A 200 -0.48 16.85 -0.44
N GLU A 201 -0.62 18.18 -0.43
CA GLU A 201 -0.01 19.04 -1.45
C GLU A 201 1.46 19.36 -1.13
N HIS A 202 1.85 19.22 0.15
CA HIS A 202 3.20 19.49 0.63
C HIS A 202 3.74 18.34 1.51
N PRO A 203 3.76 17.09 0.98
CA PRO A 203 4.26 15.95 1.75
C PRO A 203 5.73 16.13 2.07
N ARG A 204 6.17 15.63 3.23
CA ARG A 204 7.54 15.79 3.69
C ARG A 204 8.16 14.47 4.07
N ARG A 205 9.36 14.23 3.58
CA ARG A 205 10.14 13.09 4.07
C ARG A 205 10.55 13.35 5.52
N ILE A 206 10.30 12.37 6.38
CA ILE A 206 10.82 12.32 7.75
C ILE A 206 11.86 11.21 7.83
N PHE A 207 12.90 11.49 8.59
CA PHE A 207 13.91 10.48 8.90
C PHE A 207 13.58 9.93 10.29
N ALA A 208 13.58 8.61 10.46
CA ALA A 208 13.52 8.04 11.80
C ALA A 208 14.75 8.54 12.56
N ASP A 209 14.54 9.24 13.66
CA ASP A 209 15.64 9.67 14.50
C ASP A 209 16.38 8.43 14.98
N SER A 210 17.62 8.29 14.51
CA SER A 210 18.54 7.28 15.03
C SER A 210 18.96 7.77 16.42
N CYS A 211 18.27 7.31 17.46
CA CYS A 211 18.75 7.47 18.84
C CYS A 211 19.83 6.45 19.14
#